data_55d8ea10ebad2f5de1ee5784015c2264
#
_entry.id   55d8ea10ebad2f5de1ee5784015c2264
#
_cell.length_a   1.000
_cell.length_b   1.000
_cell.length_c   1.000
_cell.angle_alpha   90.00
_cell.angle_beta   90.00
_cell.angle_gamma   90.00
#
_symmetry.space_group_name_H-M   'P 1'
#
loop_
_entity.id
_entity.type
_entity.pdbx_description
1 polymer ?
#
loop_
_entity_poly.entity_id
_entity_poly.type
_entity_poly.pdbx_seq_one_letter_code
_entity_poly.pdbx_strand_id
1 'polypeptide(L)'
;MYNDSIDIFYENENKEFVKYDEKKLAFTTINLNNRIVLIEETSSGEYTSDTYLDIVNPNNNKKKQYITSNVAKALTTSENKIAINFGTELHIVNTYGILIKRYKSNSEINNVVMTDNLAAIVYSDNIAIINF
;
A
#
# COMPACT_ATOMS: atom_id res chain seq x y z
N MET A 1 13.52 -13.86 14.23
CA MET A 1 12.74 -13.45 13.08
C MET A 1 11.26 -13.43 13.44
N TYR A 2 10.60 -12.38 13.15
CA TYR A 2 9.21 -12.21 13.52
C TYR A 2 8.30 -12.69 12.41
N ASN A 3 7.26 -13.39 12.78
CA ASN A 3 6.16 -13.67 11.87
C ASN A 3 5.27 -12.43 11.82
N ASP A 4 5.42 -11.68 10.76
CA ASP A 4 4.60 -10.50 10.56
C ASP A 4 3.28 -10.93 9.91
N SER A 5 2.44 -11.52 10.72
CA SER A 5 1.08 -11.83 10.30
C SER A 5 0.09 -10.97 11.06
N ILE A 6 -1.01 -10.67 10.43
CA ILE A 6 -2.09 -9.92 11.01
C ILE A 6 -3.40 -10.66 10.80
N ASP A 7 -4.20 -10.74 11.85
CA ASP A 7 -5.56 -11.21 11.77
C ASP A 7 -6.47 -9.99 11.59
N ILE A 8 -7.22 -9.98 10.51
CA ILE A 8 -8.11 -8.87 10.20
C ILE A 8 -9.52 -9.29 10.54
N PHE A 9 -10.14 -8.54 11.46
CA PHE A 9 -11.52 -8.74 11.88
C PHE A 9 -12.34 -7.53 11.44
N TYR A 10 -13.60 -7.76 11.10
CA TYR A 10 -14.56 -6.69 10.85
C TYR A 10 -15.82 -6.94 11.65
N GLU A 11 -16.53 -5.87 11.99
CA GLU A 11 -17.82 -5.94 12.67
C GLU A 11 -18.92 -6.03 11.61
N ASN A 12 -19.69 -7.11 11.65
CA ASN A 12 -20.79 -7.31 10.71
C ASN A 12 -22.07 -6.56 11.18
N GLU A 13 -23.16 -6.70 10.41
CA GLU A 13 -24.43 -6.03 10.71
C GLU A 13 -25.02 -6.44 12.06
N ASN A 14 -24.70 -7.63 12.54
CA ASN A 14 -25.16 -8.15 13.83
C ASN A 14 -24.27 -7.76 14.99
N LYS A 15 -23.30 -6.85 14.76
CA LYS A 15 -22.34 -6.40 15.78
C LYS A 15 -21.38 -7.50 16.24
N GLU A 16 -21.14 -8.49 15.41
CA GLU A 16 -20.20 -9.57 15.68
C GLU A 16 -18.89 -9.29 14.97
N PHE A 17 -17.77 -9.62 15.62
CA PHE A 17 -16.44 -9.54 14.99
C PHE A 17 -16.19 -10.84 14.22
N VAL A 18 -16.00 -10.71 12.93
CA VAL A 18 -15.74 -11.81 12.02
C VAL A 18 -14.32 -11.70 11.49
N LYS A 19 -13.57 -12.80 11.55
CA LYS A 19 -12.22 -12.83 10.99
C LYS A 19 -12.26 -12.76 9.48
N TYR A 20 -11.58 -11.77 8.93
CA TYR A 20 -11.46 -11.61 7.49
C TYR A 20 -10.42 -12.56 6.92
N ASP A 21 -9.20 -12.43 7.40
CA ASP A 21 -8.09 -13.21 6.85
C ASP A 21 -6.86 -13.07 7.74
N GLU A 22 -5.91 -13.97 7.54
CA GLU A 22 -4.59 -13.91 8.12
C GLU A 22 -3.58 -13.73 7.00
N LYS A 23 -2.81 -12.65 7.04
CA LYS A 23 -1.85 -12.32 6.01
C LYS A 23 -0.47 -12.13 6.61
N LYS A 24 0.54 -12.59 5.90
CA LYS A 24 1.91 -12.16 6.17
C LYS A 24 2.12 -10.82 5.49
N LEU A 25 2.58 -9.85 6.25
CA LEU A 25 2.63 -8.46 5.79
C LEU A 25 4.06 -7.96 5.71
N ALA A 26 4.34 -7.25 4.62
CA ALA A 26 5.49 -6.37 4.56
C ALA A 26 5.14 -5.01 5.17
N PHE A 27 4.00 -4.45 4.79
CA PHE A 27 3.55 -3.14 5.27
C PHE A 27 2.04 -3.13 5.46
N THR A 28 1.58 -2.32 6.41
CA THR A 28 0.15 -2.10 6.60
C THR A 28 -0.11 -0.69 7.11
N THR A 29 -1.26 -0.15 6.76
CA THR A 29 -1.76 1.13 7.25
C THR A 29 -3.27 1.22 7.05
N ILE A 30 -3.88 2.21 7.65
CA ILE A 30 -5.28 2.54 7.44
C ILE A 30 -5.33 3.92 6.80
N ASN A 31 -5.97 4.04 5.65
CA ASN A 31 -6.15 5.33 5.03
C ASN A 31 -7.37 6.07 5.62
N LEU A 32 -7.47 7.36 5.32
CA LEU A 32 -8.49 8.22 5.95
C LEU A 32 -9.92 7.88 5.52
N ASN A 33 -10.10 7.11 4.48
CA ASN A 33 -11.41 6.56 4.09
C ASN A 33 -11.73 5.21 4.73
N ASN A 34 -11.07 4.89 5.83
CA ASN A 34 -11.30 3.68 6.61
C ASN A 34 -11.08 2.39 5.81
N ARG A 35 -10.16 2.43 4.86
CA ARG A 35 -9.71 1.23 4.16
C ARG A 35 -8.45 0.70 4.83
N ILE A 36 -8.40 -0.59 5.02
CA ILE A 36 -7.17 -1.25 5.45
C ILE A 36 -6.33 -1.47 4.19
N VAL A 37 -5.14 -0.92 4.19
CA VAL A 37 -4.21 -1.04 3.07
C VAL A 37 -3.02 -1.86 3.54
N LEU A 38 -2.73 -2.93 2.85
CA LEU A 38 -1.64 -3.80 3.24
C LEU A 38 -0.90 -4.34 2.02
N ILE A 39 0.37 -4.59 2.21
CA ILE A 39 1.20 -5.27 1.22
C ILE A 39 1.52 -6.65 1.78
N GLU A 40 1.09 -7.67 1.07
CA GLU A 40 1.34 -9.05 1.44
C GLU A 40 2.81 -9.39 1.20
N GLU A 41 3.41 -10.10 2.15
CA GLU A 41 4.68 -10.73 1.95
C GLU A 41 4.47 -11.96 1.07
N THR A 42 5.07 -11.97 -0.09
CA THR A 42 5.01 -13.13 -0.96
C THR A 42 6.10 -14.10 -0.56
N SER A 43 5.70 -15.29 -0.16
CA SER A 43 6.60 -16.41 0.06
C SER A 43 6.87 -17.14 -1.25
N SER A 44 6.89 -16.42 -2.32
CA SER A 44 7.11 -16.97 -3.64
C SER A 44 8.47 -17.58 -3.73
N GLY A 45 8.59 -18.58 -4.56
CA GLY A 45 9.83 -19.22 -4.85
C GLY A 45 10.92 -18.23 -5.26
N GLU A 46 12.12 -18.72 -5.36
CA GLU A 46 13.39 -18.01 -5.42
C GLU A 46 13.48 -16.86 -6.43
N TYR A 47 12.53 -16.72 -7.36
CA TYR A 47 12.67 -15.82 -8.49
C TYR A 47 11.55 -14.79 -8.63
N THR A 48 10.59 -14.79 -7.74
CA THR A 48 9.48 -13.83 -7.84
C THR A 48 9.51 -12.87 -6.67
N SER A 49 9.49 -11.60 -7.00
CA SER A 49 9.44 -10.51 -6.04
C SER A 49 8.18 -9.69 -6.23
N ASP A 50 7.07 -10.36 -6.50
CA ASP A 50 5.81 -9.69 -6.72
C ASP A 50 5.31 -9.03 -5.44
N THR A 51 4.78 -7.82 -5.59
CA THR A 51 4.13 -7.10 -4.51
C THR A 51 2.62 -7.14 -4.75
N TYR A 52 1.90 -7.63 -3.74
CA TYR A 52 0.44 -7.63 -3.73
C TYR A 52 -0.04 -6.56 -2.76
N LEU A 53 -0.62 -5.50 -3.32
CA LEU A 53 -1.26 -4.46 -2.52
C LEU A 53 -2.73 -4.80 -2.38
N ASP A 54 -3.18 -5.05 -1.17
CA ASP A 54 -4.58 -5.30 -0.86
C ASP A 54 -5.21 -4.07 -0.22
N ILE A 55 -6.37 -3.70 -0.73
CA ILE A 55 -7.18 -2.61 -0.21
C ILE A 55 -8.49 -3.22 0.25
N VAL A 56 -8.65 -3.30 1.57
CA VAL A 56 -9.76 -4.01 2.19
C VAL A 56 -10.76 -3.03 2.75
N ASN A 57 -12.03 -3.22 2.41
CA ASN A 57 -13.11 -2.50 3.05
C ASN A 57 -13.59 -3.32 4.26
N PRO A 58 -13.32 -2.87 5.50
CA PRO A 58 -13.67 -3.64 6.68
C PRO A 58 -15.16 -3.76 6.92
N ASN A 59 -15.98 -2.93 6.29
CA ASN A 59 -17.43 -2.96 6.50
C ASN A 59 -18.13 -4.10 5.75
N ASN A 60 -17.57 -4.53 4.63
CA ASN A 60 -18.20 -5.57 3.80
C ASN A 60 -17.24 -6.68 3.38
N ASN A 61 -16.01 -6.64 3.90
CA ASN A 61 -15.00 -7.65 3.62
C ASN A 61 -14.63 -7.76 2.13
N LYS A 62 -14.84 -6.72 1.35
CA LYS A 62 -14.47 -6.69 -0.05
C LYS A 62 -13.05 -6.16 -0.21
N LYS A 63 -12.34 -6.73 -1.15
CA LYS A 63 -10.94 -6.43 -1.42
C LYS A 63 -10.74 -6.00 -2.87
N LYS A 64 -9.94 -4.97 -3.06
CA LYS A 64 -9.35 -4.60 -4.34
C LYS A 64 -7.86 -4.88 -4.28
N GLN A 65 -7.25 -5.20 -5.39
CA GLN A 65 -5.85 -5.60 -5.40
C GLN A 65 -5.10 -4.94 -6.55
N TYR A 66 -3.88 -4.50 -6.26
CA TYR A 66 -2.92 -4.03 -7.25
C TYR A 66 -1.66 -4.89 -7.15
N ILE A 67 -1.22 -5.44 -8.27
CA ILE A 67 -0.10 -6.37 -8.33
C ILE A 67 1.00 -5.78 -9.20
N THR A 68 2.23 -5.85 -8.71
CA THR A 68 3.40 -5.42 -9.47
C THR A 68 4.57 -6.34 -9.14
N SER A 69 5.56 -6.39 -10.04
CA SER A 69 6.74 -7.25 -9.88
C SER A 69 7.90 -6.55 -9.16
N ASN A 70 7.69 -5.35 -8.63
CA ASN A 70 8.72 -4.64 -7.86
C ASN A 70 8.59 -4.95 -6.38
N VAL A 71 9.69 -4.81 -5.65
CA VAL A 71 9.69 -5.01 -4.19
C VAL A 71 9.42 -3.69 -3.49
N ALA A 72 8.33 -3.62 -2.73
CA ALA A 72 7.96 -2.43 -1.99
C ALA A 72 8.89 -2.18 -0.82
N LYS A 73 9.28 -0.91 -0.62
CA LYS A 73 10.10 -0.47 0.51
C LYS A 73 9.31 0.33 1.53
N ALA A 74 8.25 1.00 1.11
CA ALA A 74 7.42 1.80 2.01
C ALA A 74 6.04 2.02 1.41
N LEU A 75 5.10 2.37 2.26
CA LEU A 75 3.71 2.60 1.91
C LEU A 75 3.26 3.90 2.56
N THR A 76 2.66 4.78 1.76
CA THR A 76 2.10 6.04 2.23
C THR A 76 0.70 6.19 1.67
N THR A 77 -0.22 6.74 2.45
CA THR A 77 -1.59 6.93 1.99
C THR A 77 -2.07 8.35 2.23
N SER A 78 -2.98 8.79 1.38
CA SER A 78 -3.86 9.91 1.60
C SER A 78 -5.29 9.41 1.75
N GLU A 79 -6.25 10.30 1.68
CA GLU A 79 -7.67 9.94 1.83
C GLU A 79 -8.13 8.93 0.78
N ASN A 80 -7.76 9.14 -0.49
CA ASN A 80 -8.21 8.33 -1.62
C ASN A 80 -7.08 7.76 -2.48
N LYS A 81 -5.84 7.98 -2.09
CA LYS A 81 -4.68 7.53 -2.86
C LYS A 81 -3.70 6.77 -2.00
N ILE A 82 -2.96 5.92 -2.65
CA ILE A 82 -1.96 5.05 -2.02
C ILE A 82 -0.68 5.18 -2.83
N ALA A 83 0.42 5.45 -2.15
CA ALA A 83 1.74 5.52 -2.77
C ALA A 83 2.60 4.35 -2.31
N ILE A 84 3.12 3.59 -3.25
CA ILE A 84 4.04 2.50 -2.98
C ILE A 84 5.42 2.96 -3.43
N ASN A 85 6.34 3.04 -2.48
CA ASN A 85 7.73 3.41 -2.72
C ASN A 85 8.56 2.15 -2.95
N PHE A 86 9.15 2.04 -4.14
CA PHE A 86 10.04 0.93 -4.51
C PHE A 86 11.52 1.32 -4.47
N GLY A 87 11.82 2.50 -3.92
CA GLY A 87 13.19 3.03 -3.86
C GLY A 87 13.46 4.04 -4.96
N THR A 88 13.51 3.60 -6.21
CA THR A 88 13.72 4.47 -7.37
C THR A 88 12.49 4.60 -8.24
N GLU A 89 11.38 4.10 -7.78
CA GLU A 89 10.11 4.16 -8.48
C GLU A 89 8.99 4.33 -7.47
N LEU A 90 7.98 5.12 -7.84
CA LEU A 90 6.81 5.37 -7.02
C LEU A 90 5.56 5.09 -7.84
N HIS A 91 4.67 4.27 -7.30
CA HIS A 91 3.37 4.00 -7.91
C HIS A 91 2.28 4.63 -7.08
N ILE A 92 1.44 5.44 -7.71
CA ILE A 92 0.25 6.02 -7.08
C ILE A 92 -0.96 5.24 -7.55
N VAL A 93 -1.69 4.67 -6.61
CA VAL A 93 -2.83 3.79 -6.85
C VAL A 93 -4.05 4.38 -6.13
N ASN A 94 -5.22 4.31 -6.72
CA ASN A 94 -6.44 4.72 -6.04
C ASN A 94 -7.01 3.58 -5.19
N THR A 95 -8.10 3.87 -4.46
CA THR A 95 -8.71 2.88 -3.58
C THR A 95 -9.43 1.74 -4.31
N TYR A 96 -9.54 1.81 -5.63
CA TYR A 96 -10.07 0.72 -6.46
C TYR A 96 -8.95 -0.20 -7.00
N GLY A 97 -7.71 0.04 -6.62
CA GLY A 97 -6.58 -0.74 -7.10
C GLY A 97 -6.13 -0.38 -8.50
N ILE A 98 -6.44 0.82 -8.96
CA ILE A 98 -6.09 1.29 -10.30
C ILE A 98 -4.87 2.20 -10.22
N LEU A 99 -3.87 1.91 -11.03
CA LEU A 99 -2.67 2.74 -11.12
C LEU A 99 -3.01 4.10 -11.73
N ILE A 100 -2.75 5.17 -10.99
CA ILE A 100 -3.00 6.55 -11.41
C ILE A 100 -1.75 7.16 -12.04
N LYS A 101 -0.60 6.95 -11.41
CA LYS A 101 0.65 7.52 -11.87
C LYS A 101 1.82 6.65 -11.46
N ARG A 102 2.77 6.55 -12.36
CA ARG A 102 4.05 5.89 -12.12
C ARG A 102 5.15 6.92 -12.30
N TYR A 103 5.95 7.10 -11.29
CA TYR A 103 7.05 8.05 -11.29
C TYR A 103 8.37 7.32 -11.15
N LYS A 104 9.30 7.58 -12.08
CA LYS A 104 10.66 7.03 -12.01
C LYS A 104 11.60 8.11 -11.53
N SER A 105 12.40 7.76 -10.55
CA SER A 105 13.36 8.67 -9.93
C SER A 105 14.78 8.30 -10.33
N ASN A 106 15.64 9.33 -10.43
CA ASN A 106 17.07 9.12 -10.68
C ASN A 106 17.85 8.82 -9.39
N SER A 107 17.21 9.02 -8.24
CA SER A 107 17.84 8.83 -6.93
C SER A 107 16.92 8.03 -6.03
N GLU A 108 17.49 7.47 -4.96
CA GLU A 108 16.72 6.76 -3.95
C GLU A 108 15.73 7.68 -3.26
N ILE A 109 14.49 7.27 -3.20
CA ILE A 109 13.41 7.98 -2.51
C ILE A 109 13.49 7.65 -1.03
N ASN A 110 13.71 8.66 -0.18
CA ASN A 110 13.80 8.46 1.27
C ASN A 110 12.43 8.43 1.92
N ASN A 111 11.52 9.28 1.47
CA ASN A 111 10.18 9.36 2.04
C ASN A 111 9.22 9.98 1.03
N VAL A 112 7.93 9.78 1.27
CA VAL A 112 6.86 10.36 0.46
C VAL A 112 5.80 10.92 1.40
N VAL A 113 5.40 12.16 1.15
CA VAL A 113 4.27 12.79 1.82
C VAL A 113 3.27 13.18 0.75
N MET A 114 2.00 12.91 0.95
CA MET A 114 1.04 13.07 -0.12
C MET A 114 -0.30 13.61 0.33
N THR A 115 -0.99 14.23 -0.61
CA THR A 115 -2.43 14.49 -0.57
C THR A 115 -3.09 13.67 -1.69
N ASP A 116 -4.38 13.85 -1.90
CA ASP A 116 -5.07 13.16 -3.01
C ASP A 116 -4.65 13.66 -4.39
N ASN A 117 -3.99 14.82 -4.46
CA ASN A 117 -3.71 15.48 -5.73
C ASN A 117 -2.23 15.64 -6.04
N LEU A 118 -1.36 15.52 -5.03
CA LEU A 118 0.07 15.67 -5.22
C LEU A 118 0.87 14.89 -4.21
N ALA A 119 2.12 14.66 -4.53
CA ALA A 119 3.08 14.03 -3.62
C ALA A 119 4.37 14.83 -3.57
N ALA A 120 4.90 14.95 -2.35
CA ALA A 120 6.25 15.44 -2.11
C ALA A 120 7.18 14.24 -1.94
N ILE A 121 8.13 14.11 -2.83
CA ILE A 121 9.12 13.03 -2.80
C ILE A 121 10.36 13.57 -2.15
N VAL A 122 10.73 12.98 -1.02
CA VAL A 122 11.85 13.45 -0.20
C VAL A 122 13.09 12.63 -0.53
N TYR A 123 14.12 13.32 -0.98
CA TYR A 123 15.45 12.78 -1.20
C TYR A 123 16.38 13.22 -0.07
N SER A 124 17.62 12.77 -0.11
CA SER A 124 18.60 13.12 0.93
C SER A 124 18.93 14.62 0.97
N ASP A 125 18.82 15.32 -0.14
CA ASP A 125 19.26 16.72 -0.25
C ASP A 125 18.22 17.65 -0.87
N ASN A 126 17.09 17.13 -1.35
CA ASN A 126 16.07 17.94 -1.98
C ASN A 126 14.70 17.26 -1.94
N ILE A 127 13.68 17.99 -2.39
CA ILE A 127 12.29 17.51 -2.44
C ILE A 127 11.77 17.80 -3.85
N ALA A 128 11.12 16.81 -4.45
CA ALA A 128 10.41 16.97 -5.71
C ALA A 128 8.90 16.90 -5.48
N ILE A 129 8.15 17.72 -6.20
CA ILE A 129 6.69 17.70 -6.13
C ILE A 129 6.15 17.15 -7.45
N ILE A 130 5.29 16.17 -7.36
CA ILE A 130 4.56 15.65 -8.52
C ILE A 130 3.06 15.81 -8.32
N ASN A 131 2.38 16.12 -9.41
CA ASN A 131 0.91 16.24 -9.42
C ASN A 131 0.29 15.03 -10.11
N PHE A 132 -0.89 14.67 -9.67
CA PHE A 132 -1.64 13.57 -10.27
C PHE A 132 -3.14 13.72 -10.14
#